data_668b245527b93360e0b7fca98ab39755
#
_entry.id   668b245527b93360e0b7fca98ab39755
#
_cell.length_a   1.000
_cell.length_b   1.000
_cell.length_c   1.000
_cell.angle_alpha   90.00
_cell.angle_beta   90.00
_cell.angle_gamma   90.00
#
_symmetry.space_group_name_H-M   'P 1'
#
loop_
_entity.id
_entity.type
_entity.pdbx_description
1 polymer ?
#
loop_
_entity_poly.entity_id
_entity_poly.type
_entity_poly.pdbx_seq_one_letter_code
_entity_poly.pdbx_strand_id
1 'polypeptide(L)'
;MGIDSAGASTATRARVATTLFFLISGFGFSTWASRIPTVQRHLGLSEAELGSVLLALPAGLMLTLPVTGMLLQRFSSRQIMLLGAVLFNVALGLLGFAAHTWQLVVLLFCFGSSRNLLNISVNAQSVGVQALYPRSIIATFHGMWSVAGFVAAALGAWLLSRHVPTGYHFAGVGLVLTGLALAFFPGTLRIPPAQGSGARSGFVLPDKILLRFGLMAFTSMACEGTMYDWSAIYFSKAAHAPPRLATVGFAIYMIAMTLGRFMGDYLVNRFGTRPMLRTSGLLMTSGLLLAALWPVPVAAGVGFVMVGFGVSCVVPLVFGMAGRSATLSSGSAIAAVSTVGYFGFLIVPPVVGFVAEAAGLRWSFALMSGLGLALVWLVSAGPDAKEQPEAQLAKLAEPGNPTQP
;
A
#
# COMPACT_ATOMS: atom_id res chain seq x y z
N MET A 1 4.84 -0.03 -38.27
CA MET A 1 6.08 -0.74 -37.95
C MET A 1 5.72 -1.95 -37.15
N GLY A 2 5.69 -3.15 -37.78
CA GLY A 2 5.28 -4.40 -37.10
C GLY A 2 6.35 -4.82 -36.09
N ILE A 3 5.91 -5.08 -34.87
CA ILE A 3 6.78 -5.72 -33.88
C ILE A 3 7.00 -7.15 -34.39
N ASP A 4 8.26 -7.56 -34.63
CA ASP A 4 8.59 -8.93 -34.96
C ASP A 4 7.97 -9.88 -33.97
N SER A 5 7.46 -11.02 -34.42
CA SER A 5 6.79 -12.02 -33.58
C SER A 5 7.62 -12.46 -32.35
N ALA A 6 8.95 -12.45 -32.47
CA ALA A 6 9.90 -12.71 -31.39
C ALA A 6 9.89 -11.57 -30.33
N GLY A 7 9.78 -10.32 -30.73
CA GLY A 7 9.67 -9.17 -29.84
C GLY A 7 8.35 -9.14 -29.06
N ALA A 8 7.24 -9.48 -29.73
CA ALA A 8 5.92 -9.58 -29.09
C ALA A 8 5.87 -10.70 -28.04
N SER A 9 6.50 -11.86 -28.32
CA SER A 9 6.63 -12.97 -27.36
C SER A 9 7.43 -12.57 -26.12
N THR A 10 8.52 -11.83 -26.28
CA THR A 10 9.35 -11.35 -25.17
C THR A 10 8.59 -10.32 -24.29
N ALA A 11 7.88 -9.37 -24.91
CA ALA A 11 7.08 -8.38 -24.19
C ALA A 11 5.96 -9.05 -23.35
N THR A 12 5.27 -10.04 -23.93
CA THR A 12 4.23 -10.79 -23.23
C THR A 12 4.80 -11.60 -22.06
N ARG A 13 5.92 -12.30 -22.24
CA ARG A 13 6.58 -13.03 -21.13
C ARG A 13 7.00 -12.10 -20.01
N ALA A 14 7.58 -10.94 -20.31
CA ALA A 14 7.98 -9.96 -19.31
C ALA A 14 6.78 -9.39 -18.55
N ARG A 15 5.67 -9.09 -19.25
CA ARG A 15 4.42 -8.65 -18.64
C ARG A 15 3.86 -9.69 -17.67
N VAL A 16 3.75 -10.95 -18.10
CA VAL A 16 3.24 -12.05 -17.26
C VAL A 16 4.13 -12.24 -16.04
N ALA A 17 5.45 -12.31 -16.21
CA ALA A 17 6.39 -12.47 -15.11
C ALA A 17 6.27 -11.31 -14.09
N THR A 18 6.27 -10.06 -14.54
CA THR A 18 6.12 -8.89 -13.66
C THR A 18 4.78 -8.91 -12.94
N THR A 19 3.68 -9.27 -13.63
CA THR A 19 2.35 -9.43 -13.01
C THR A 19 2.39 -10.46 -11.87
N LEU A 20 3.06 -11.59 -12.07
CA LEU A 20 3.21 -12.63 -11.04
C LEU A 20 3.93 -12.10 -9.79
N PHE A 21 4.97 -11.28 -9.93
CA PHE A 21 5.65 -10.69 -8.77
C PHE A 21 4.78 -9.67 -8.03
N PHE A 22 3.92 -8.92 -8.71
CA PHE A 22 2.89 -8.10 -8.05
C PHE A 22 1.87 -8.97 -7.31
N LEU A 23 1.41 -10.08 -7.92
CA LEU A 23 0.53 -11.05 -7.25
C LEU A 23 1.20 -11.65 -6.01
N ILE A 24 2.47 -12.07 -6.09
CA ILE A 24 3.24 -12.60 -4.95
C ILE A 24 3.27 -11.60 -3.80
N SER A 25 3.58 -10.33 -4.09
CA SER A 25 3.63 -9.27 -3.08
C SER A 25 2.27 -9.04 -2.40
N GLY A 26 1.20 -8.94 -3.18
CA GLY A 26 -0.17 -8.72 -2.65
C GLY A 26 -0.68 -9.93 -1.87
N PHE A 27 -0.47 -11.13 -2.40
CA PHE A 27 -0.93 -12.37 -1.79
C PHE A 27 -0.23 -12.63 -0.44
N GLY A 28 1.10 -12.53 -0.41
CA GLY A 28 1.87 -12.77 0.81
C GLY A 28 1.53 -11.76 1.92
N PHE A 29 1.40 -10.47 1.59
CA PHE A 29 1.02 -9.45 2.57
C PHE A 29 -0.39 -9.68 3.14
N SER A 30 -1.37 -9.96 2.30
CA SER A 30 -2.75 -10.18 2.77
C SER A 30 -2.92 -11.53 3.47
N THR A 31 -2.09 -12.52 3.16
CA THR A 31 -2.02 -13.77 3.94
C THR A 31 -1.65 -13.48 5.39
N TRP A 32 -0.62 -12.66 5.64
CA TRP A 32 -0.25 -12.20 6.98
C TRP A 32 -1.41 -11.43 7.62
N ALA A 33 -1.91 -10.37 6.97
CA ALA A 33 -2.94 -9.48 7.51
C ALA A 33 -4.20 -10.25 7.91
N SER A 34 -4.60 -11.26 7.15
CA SER A 34 -5.79 -12.08 7.42
C SER A 34 -5.70 -12.89 8.71
N ARG A 35 -4.51 -13.13 9.25
CA ARG A 35 -4.28 -13.98 10.42
C ARG A 35 -3.79 -13.23 11.66
N ILE A 36 -3.68 -11.91 11.61
CA ILE A 36 -3.26 -11.10 12.77
C ILE A 36 -4.07 -11.42 14.03
N PRO A 37 -5.43 -11.54 14.00
CA PRO A 37 -6.19 -11.90 15.21
C PRO A 37 -5.84 -13.28 15.76
N THR A 38 -5.45 -14.23 14.91
CA THR A 38 -5.06 -15.58 15.33
C THR A 38 -3.69 -15.56 15.99
N VAL A 39 -2.73 -14.81 15.44
CA VAL A 39 -1.39 -14.63 16.02
C VAL A 39 -1.47 -13.88 17.35
N GLN A 40 -2.29 -12.82 17.43
CA GLN A 40 -2.53 -12.09 18.69
C GLN A 40 -2.99 -13.02 19.80
N ARG A 41 -4.01 -13.85 19.52
CA ARG A 41 -4.55 -14.80 20.51
C ARG A 41 -3.54 -15.88 20.88
N HIS A 42 -2.76 -16.37 19.92
CA HIS A 42 -1.76 -17.41 20.16
C HIS A 42 -0.65 -16.95 21.12
N LEU A 43 -0.21 -15.70 20.97
CA LEU A 43 0.84 -15.10 21.80
C LEU A 43 0.31 -14.36 23.04
N GLY A 44 -1.01 -14.29 23.22
CA GLY A 44 -1.66 -13.62 24.36
C GLY A 44 -1.42 -12.11 24.42
N LEU A 45 -1.21 -11.46 23.26
CA LEU A 45 -0.89 -10.03 23.20
C LEU A 45 -2.10 -9.16 23.49
N SER A 46 -1.91 -8.14 24.34
CA SER A 46 -2.86 -7.04 24.48
C SER A 46 -2.92 -6.20 23.20
N GLU A 47 -3.86 -5.27 23.10
CA GLU A 47 -3.96 -4.38 21.93
C GLU A 47 -2.74 -3.45 21.82
N ALA A 48 -2.25 -2.93 22.95
CA ALA A 48 -1.07 -2.06 22.96
C ALA A 48 0.21 -2.83 22.59
N GLU A 49 0.38 -4.04 23.12
CA GLU A 49 1.49 -4.92 22.77
C GLU A 49 1.46 -5.28 21.28
N LEU A 50 0.28 -5.65 20.74
CA LEU A 50 0.13 -5.94 19.34
C LEU A 50 0.46 -4.72 18.47
N GLY A 51 -0.06 -3.54 18.81
CA GLY A 51 0.24 -2.30 18.08
C GLY A 51 1.74 -1.99 18.05
N SER A 52 2.43 -2.22 19.18
CA SER A 52 3.89 -2.05 19.29
C SER A 52 4.65 -3.07 18.43
N VAL A 53 4.20 -4.32 18.39
CA VAL A 53 4.79 -5.40 17.57
C VAL A 53 4.58 -5.14 16.08
N LEU A 54 3.39 -4.71 15.69
CA LEU A 54 3.05 -4.43 14.29
C LEU A 54 3.88 -3.27 13.70
N LEU A 55 4.38 -2.34 14.54
CA LEU A 55 5.32 -1.29 14.13
C LEU A 55 6.58 -1.85 13.46
N ALA A 56 6.99 -3.07 13.80
CA ALA A 56 8.22 -3.67 13.26
C ALA A 56 8.18 -3.83 11.73
N LEU A 57 7.01 -4.12 11.15
CA LEU A 57 6.85 -4.28 9.71
C LEU A 57 7.11 -2.97 8.94
N PRO A 58 6.40 -1.85 9.18
CA PRO A 58 6.70 -0.59 8.51
C PRO A 58 8.08 -0.02 8.88
N ALA A 59 8.60 -0.28 10.09
CA ALA A 59 9.98 0.07 10.44
C ALA A 59 10.99 -0.67 9.56
N GLY A 60 10.83 -1.98 9.37
CA GLY A 60 11.66 -2.77 8.47
C GLY A 60 11.61 -2.25 7.03
N LEU A 61 10.41 -1.94 6.54
CA LEU A 61 10.21 -1.36 5.21
C LEU A 61 10.94 -0.02 5.06
N MET A 62 10.78 0.90 6.00
CA MET A 62 11.36 2.24 5.91
C MET A 62 12.89 2.24 6.08
N LEU A 63 13.41 1.51 7.06
CA LEU A 63 14.85 1.45 7.32
C LEU A 63 15.64 0.75 6.20
N THR A 64 14.97 -0.11 5.42
CA THR A 64 15.60 -0.80 4.29
C THR A 64 15.54 0.02 2.99
N LEU A 65 14.82 1.15 2.92
CA LEU A 65 14.75 2.00 1.72
C LEU A 65 16.15 2.40 1.18
N PRO A 66 17.07 2.95 2.00
CA PRO A 66 18.41 3.31 1.52
C PRO A 66 19.20 2.09 1.02
N VAL A 67 19.08 0.96 1.74
CA VAL A 67 19.76 -0.29 1.38
C VAL A 67 19.28 -0.80 0.02
N THR A 68 17.97 -0.76 -0.22
CA THR A 68 17.37 -1.15 -1.51
C THR A 68 17.89 -0.27 -2.63
N GLY A 69 17.96 1.04 -2.42
CA GLY A 69 18.53 1.99 -3.38
C GLY A 69 19.98 1.67 -3.74
N MET A 70 20.82 1.40 -2.74
CA MET A 70 22.23 1.01 -2.95
C MET A 70 22.36 -0.32 -3.69
N LEU A 71 21.52 -1.30 -3.37
CA LEU A 71 21.52 -2.60 -4.04
C LEU A 71 21.13 -2.49 -5.51
N LEU A 72 20.14 -1.65 -5.86
CA LEU A 72 19.71 -1.42 -7.24
C LEU A 72 20.74 -0.65 -8.09
N GLN A 73 21.69 0.05 -7.47
CA GLN A 73 22.84 0.65 -8.17
C GLN A 73 23.91 -0.40 -8.53
N ARG A 74 24.00 -1.51 -7.77
CA ARG A 74 25.02 -2.55 -7.97
C ARG A 74 24.50 -3.77 -8.70
N PHE A 75 23.24 -4.11 -8.50
CA PHE A 75 22.60 -5.30 -9.02
C PHE A 75 21.39 -4.96 -9.88
N SER A 76 21.07 -5.84 -10.83
CA SER A 76 19.88 -5.66 -11.68
C SER A 76 18.59 -5.77 -10.86
N SER A 77 17.57 -4.99 -11.24
CA SER A 77 16.26 -5.01 -10.56
C SER A 77 15.64 -6.41 -10.49
N ARG A 78 15.87 -7.26 -11.50
CA ARG A 78 15.39 -8.65 -11.49
C ARG A 78 16.00 -9.50 -10.37
N GLN A 79 17.30 -9.32 -10.09
CA GLN A 79 18.01 -10.08 -9.02
C GLN A 79 17.50 -9.66 -7.65
N ILE A 80 17.37 -8.34 -7.41
CA ILE A 80 16.86 -7.81 -6.15
C ILE A 80 15.38 -8.19 -5.95
N MET A 81 14.59 -8.19 -7.02
CA MET A 81 13.19 -8.62 -6.99
C MET A 81 13.05 -10.09 -6.57
N LEU A 82 13.87 -10.99 -7.14
CA LEU A 82 13.86 -12.41 -6.76
C LEU A 82 14.32 -12.60 -5.31
N LEU A 83 15.43 -11.98 -4.93
CA LEU A 83 15.93 -12.01 -3.55
C LEU A 83 14.86 -11.54 -2.57
N GLY A 84 14.25 -10.37 -2.86
CA GLY A 84 13.15 -9.81 -2.06
C GLY A 84 11.96 -10.76 -1.96
N ALA A 85 11.54 -11.39 -3.07
CA ALA A 85 10.42 -12.33 -3.09
C ALA A 85 10.72 -13.59 -2.26
N VAL A 86 11.91 -14.17 -2.39
CA VAL A 86 12.29 -15.37 -1.63
C VAL A 86 12.36 -15.05 -0.13
N LEU A 87 13.05 -13.97 0.27
CA LEU A 87 13.15 -13.58 1.67
C LEU A 87 11.79 -13.22 2.26
N PHE A 88 10.91 -12.54 1.50
CA PHE A 88 9.56 -12.20 1.89
C PHE A 88 8.70 -13.45 2.16
N ASN A 89 8.76 -14.43 1.27
CA ASN A 89 7.99 -15.66 1.39
C ASN A 89 8.52 -16.56 2.51
N VAL A 90 9.85 -16.61 2.70
CA VAL A 90 10.49 -17.32 3.84
C VAL A 90 10.08 -16.69 5.16
N ALA A 91 10.17 -15.35 5.26
CA ALA A 91 9.74 -14.64 6.45
C ALA A 91 8.24 -14.87 6.75
N LEU A 92 7.37 -14.86 5.71
CA LEU A 92 5.96 -15.23 5.84
C LEU A 92 5.80 -16.63 6.44
N GLY A 93 6.50 -17.62 5.91
CA GLY A 93 6.43 -19.01 6.41
C GLY A 93 6.83 -19.11 7.88
N LEU A 94 7.90 -18.41 8.27
CA LEU A 94 8.41 -18.41 9.65
C LEU A 94 7.49 -17.67 10.63
N LEU A 95 6.80 -16.60 10.19
CA LEU A 95 5.86 -15.84 11.03
C LEU A 95 4.78 -16.74 11.66
N GLY A 96 4.36 -17.79 10.96
CA GLY A 96 3.34 -18.70 11.45
C GLY A 96 3.79 -19.65 12.58
N PHE A 97 5.09 -19.71 12.85
CA PHE A 97 5.70 -20.53 13.89
C PHE A 97 6.32 -19.71 15.02
N ALA A 98 6.12 -18.38 15.04
CA ALA A 98 6.59 -17.53 16.13
C ALA A 98 5.92 -17.96 17.46
N ALA A 99 6.71 -18.42 18.42
CA ALA A 99 6.27 -18.86 19.75
C ALA A 99 6.43 -17.77 20.82
N HIS A 100 7.19 -16.71 20.53
CA HIS A 100 7.47 -15.62 21.44
C HIS A 100 7.34 -14.26 20.75
N THR A 101 6.95 -13.22 21.48
CA THR A 101 6.78 -11.86 20.97
C THR A 101 8.02 -11.31 20.26
N TRP A 102 9.22 -11.52 20.82
CA TRP A 102 10.47 -11.07 20.21
C TRP A 102 10.74 -11.70 18.84
N GLN A 103 10.38 -13.01 18.67
CA GLN A 103 10.49 -13.68 17.37
C GLN A 103 9.57 -13.02 16.35
N LEU A 104 8.32 -12.72 16.76
CA LEU A 104 7.36 -12.04 15.90
C LEU A 104 7.87 -10.66 15.47
N VAL A 105 8.46 -9.86 16.39
CA VAL A 105 9.05 -8.54 16.09
C VAL A 105 10.16 -8.66 15.05
N VAL A 106 11.12 -9.57 15.25
CA VAL A 106 12.24 -9.78 14.32
C VAL A 106 11.75 -10.25 12.95
N LEU A 107 10.83 -11.22 12.93
CA LEU A 107 10.27 -11.75 11.69
C LEU A 107 9.43 -10.72 10.92
N LEU A 108 8.66 -9.87 11.62
CA LEU A 108 7.92 -8.77 10.99
C LEU A 108 8.87 -7.70 10.42
N PHE A 109 9.94 -7.39 11.13
CA PHE A 109 10.96 -6.48 10.61
C PHE A 109 11.61 -7.05 9.33
N CYS A 110 11.98 -8.33 9.33
CA CYS A 110 12.53 -9.01 8.15
C CYS A 110 11.49 -9.08 7.01
N PHE A 111 10.22 -9.33 7.33
CA PHE A 111 9.12 -9.37 6.37
C PHE A 111 8.89 -7.99 5.72
N GLY A 112 8.91 -6.90 6.51
CA GLY A 112 8.82 -5.54 6.01
C GLY A 112 10.02 -5.14 5.15
N SER A 113 11.24 -5.50 5.59
CA SER A 113 12.48 -5.27 4.85
C SER A 113 12.49 -5.98 3.48
N SER A 114 12.12 -7.24 3.48
CA SER A 114 12.05 -8.05 2.24
C SER A 114 10.95 -7.54 1.30
N ARG A 115 9.81 -7.13 1.88
CA ARG A 115 8.71 -6.49 1.13
C ARG A 115 9.19 -5.22 0.43
N ASN A 116 10.04 -4.42 1.07
CA ASN A 116 10.60 -3.22 0.45
C ASN A 116 11.49 -3.57 -0.74
N LEU A 117 12.40 -4.55 -0.60
CA LEU A 117 13.23 -5.04 -1.71
C LEU A 117 12.36 -5.48 -2.90
N LEU A 118 11.36 -6.30 -2.64
CA LEU A 118 10.43 -6.80 -3.67
C LEU A 118 9.65 -5.65 -4.31
N ASN A 119 9.07 -4.75 -3.50
CA ASN A 119 8.18 -3.69 -3.98
C ASN A 119 8.89 -2.69 -4.89
N ILE A 120 10.07 -2.19 -4.47
CA ILE A 120 10.83 -1.23 -5.29
C ILE A 120 11.31 -1.89 -6.59
N SER A 121 11.79 -3.12 -6.50
CA SER A 121 12.34 -3.83 -7.67
C SER A 121 11.25 -4.22 -8.67
N VAL A 122 10.08 -4.65 -8.23
CA VAL A 122 8.99 -5.01 -9.13
C VAL A 122 8.40 -3.77 -9.81
N ASN A 123 8.38 -2.62 -9.11
CA ASN A 123 8.00 -1.35 -9.73
C ASN A 123 9.03 -0.92 -10.78
N ALA A 124 10.33 -1.08 -10.53
CA ALA A 124 11.36 -0.84 -11.54
C ALA A 124 11.19 -1.76 -12.78
N GLN A 125 10.86 -3.04 -12.57
CA GLN A 125 10.52 -3.96 -13.66
C GLN A 125 9.26 -3.51 -14.41
N SER A 126 8.22 -3.05 -13.73
CA SER A 126 6.97 -2.61 -14.36
C SER A 126 7.18 -1.42 -15.28
N VAL A 127 8.05 -0.48 -14.91
CA VAL A 127 8.44 0.66 -15.77
C VAL A 127 9.18 0.18 -17.02
N GLY A 128 10.10 -0.77 -16.87
CA GLY A 128 10.80 -1.37 -18.02
C GLY A 128 9.85 -2.11 -18.97
N VAL A 129 8.89 -2.87 -18.40
CA VAL A 129 7.87 -3.55 -19.22
C VAL A 129 6.91 -2.57 -19.87
N GLN A 130 6.55 -1.48 -19.20
CA GLN A 130 5.71 -0.41 -19.76
C GLN A 130 6.31 0.16 -21.06
N ALA A 131 7.63 0.31 -21.11
CA ALA A 131 8.32 0.83 -22.30
C ALA A 131 8.16 -0.05 -23.55
N LEU A 132 7.76 -1.33 -23.39
CA LEU A 132 7.49 -2.25 -24.49
C LEU A 132 6.05 -2.16 -25.03
N TYR A 133 5.19 -1.34 -24.41
CA TYR A 133 3.77 -1.23 -24.76
C TYR A 133 3.39 0.20 -25.09
N PRO A 134 2.61 0.42 -26.18
CA PRO A 134 2.18 1.76 -26.59
C PRO A 134 1.10 2.35 -25.65
N ARG A 135 0.39 1.49 -24.92
CA ARG A 135 -0.65 1.89 -23.95
C ARG A 135 -0.16 1.69 -22.52
N SER A 136 -0.65 2.52 -21.60
CA SER A 136 -0.34 2.37 -20.17
C SER A 136 -0.86 1.04 -19.63
N ILE A 137 0.02 0.27 -18.95
CA ILE A 137 -0.30 -1.01 -18.31
C ILE A 137 0.08 -1.03 -16.81
N ILE A 138 0.68 0.05 -16.29
CA ILE A 138 1.15 0.10 -14.89
C ILE A 138 -0.02 -0.08 -13.91
N ALA A 139 -1.15 0.56 -14.18
CA ALA A 139 -2.35 0.40 -13.35
C ALA A 139 -2.83 -1.06 -13.26
N THR A 140 -2.66 -1.83 -14.33
CA THR A 140 -3.00 -3.27 -14.34
C THR A 140 -2.17 -4.05 -13.33
N PHE A 141 -0.87 -3.78 -13.20
CA PHE A 141 0.00 -4.46 -12.23
C PHE A 141 -0.47 -4.20 -10.78
N HIS A 142 -0.79 -2.95 -10.45
CA HIS A 142 -1.32 -2.60 -9.11
C HIS A 142 -2.73 -3.16 -8.88
N GLY A 143 -3.55 -3.23 -9.91
CA GLY A 143 -4.85 -3.92 -9.86
C GLY A 143 -4.69 -5.40 -9.53
N MET A 144 -3.73 -6.09 -10.16
CA MET A 144 -3.44 -7.51 -9.89
C MET A 144 -2.89 -7.73 -8.48
N TRP A 145 -2.12 -6.80 -7.93
CA TRP A 145 -1.74 -6.80 -6.52
C TRP A 145 -2.98 -6.82 -5.60
N SER A 146 -3.97 -5.98 -5.90
CA SER A 146 -5.21 -5.89 -5.11
C SER A 146 -6.06 -7.16 -5.24
N VAL A 147 -6.16 -7.73 -6.46
CA VAL A 147 -6.86 -9.02 -6.69
C VAL A 147 -6.21 -10.13 -5.88
N ALA A 148 -4.86 -10.21 -5.89
CA ALA A 148 -4.13 -11.19 -5.10
C ALA A 148 -4.39 -11.01 -3.60
N GLY A 149 -4.42 -9.77 -3.13
CA GLY A 149 -4.75 -9.44 -1.74
C GLY A 149 -6.13 -9.92 -1.34
N PHE A 150 -7.13 -9.69 -2.18
CA PHE A 150 -8.48 -10.20 -1.96
C PHE A 150 -8.51 -11.73 -1.93
N VAL A 151 -7.91 -12.40 -2.91
CA VAL A 151 -7.90 -13.87 -2.96
C VAL A 151 -7.22 -14.46 -1.73
N ALA A 152 -6.11 -13.88 -1.28
CA ALA A 152 -5.41 -14.30 -0.07
C ALA A 152 -6.26 -14.10 1.20
N ALA A 153 -6.98 -12.97 1.30
CA ALA A 153 -7.89 -12.73 2.42
C ALA A 153 -9.04 -13.75 2.46
N ALA A 154 -9.63 -14.05 1.30
CA ALA A 154 -10.69 -15.06 1.16
C ALA A 154 -10.17 -16.47 1.52
N LEU A 155 -8.98 -16.84 1.02
CA LEU A 155 -8.31 -18.10 1.38
C LEU A 155 -8.04 -18.15 2.90
N GLY A 156 -7.55 -17.05 3.49
CA GLY A 156 -7.31 -16.95 4.92
C GLY A 156 -8.57 -17.17 5.75
N ALA A 157 -9.70 -16.58 5.34
CA ALA A 157 -11.00 -16.79 5.97
C ALA A 157 -11.47 -18.24 5.84
N TRP A 158 -11.34 -18.83 4.66
CA TRP A 158 -11.71 -20.23 4.42
C TRP A 158 -10.86 -21.20 5.24
N LEU A 159 -9.54 -21.05 5.25
CA LEU A 159 -8.64 -21.90 6.04
C LEU A 159 -8.85 -21.72 7.55
N LEU A 160 -9.22 -20.52 8.01
CA LEU A 160 -9.59 -20.28 9.40
C LEU A 160 -10.86 -21.05 9.75
N SER A 161 -11.88 -21.06 8.88
CA SER A 161 -13.12 -21.82 9.09
C SER A 161 -12.90 -23.34 9.12
N ARG A 162 -11.82 -23.83 8.50
CA ARG A 162 -11.37 -25.22 8.51
C ARG A 162 -10.41 -25.55 9.63
N HIS A 163 -10.16 -24.61 10.57
CA HIS A 163 -9.25 -24.76 11.70
C HIS A 163 -7.80 -25.08 11.30
N VAL A 164 -7.37 -24.69 10.09
CA VAL A 164 -5.99 -24.89 9.64
C VAL A 164 -5.04 -24.02 10.47
N PRO A 165 -4.01 -24.60 11.13
CA PRO A 165 -3.04 -23.84 11.90
C PRO A 165 -2.32 -22.78 11.06
N THR A 166 -2.01 -21.63 11.66
CA THR A 166 -1.39 -20.49 10.98
C THR A 166 -0.03 -20.86 10.38
N GLY A 167 0.76 -21.67 11.07
CA GLY A 167 2.07 -22.13 10.59
C GLY A 167 1.97 -22.88 9.26
N TYR A 168 1.07 -23.85 9.14
CA TYR A 168 0.88 -24.59 7.89
C TYR A 168 0.31 -23.72 6.76
N HIS A 169 -0.60 -22.79 7.10
CA HIS A 169 -1.11 -21.83 6.12
C HIS A 169 0.01 -20.96 5.55
N PHE A 170 0.80 -20.33 6.42
CA PHE A 170 1.87 -19.43 5.98
C PHE A 170 3.00 -20.14 5.27
N ALA A 171 3.42 -21.31 5.78
CA ALA A 171 4.46 -22.10 5.15
C ALA A 171 4.04 -22.63 3.76
N GLY A 172 2.80 -23.14 3.65
CA GLY A 172 2.25 -23.61 2.37
C GLY A 172 2.17 -22.50 1.33
N VAL A 173 1.65 -21.32 1.73
CA VAL A 173 1.61 -20.14 0.84
C VAL A 173 3.03 -19.70 0.48
N GLY A 174 3.93 -19.55 1.46
CA GLY A 174 5.32 -19.15 1.22
C GLY A 174 6.04 -20.06 0.25
N LEU A 175 5.84 -21.38 0.37
CA LEU A 175 6.42 -22.37 -0.54
C LEU A 175 5.88 -22.23 -1.97
N VAL A 176 4.56 -22.13 -2.13
CA VAL A 176 3.92 -21.95 -3.44
C VAL A 176 4.36 -20.65 -4.10
N LEU A 177 4.36 -19.53 -3.37
CA LEU A 177 4.77 -18.23 -3.91
C LEU A 177 6.26 -18.20 -4.26
N THR A 178 7.12 -18.90 -3.51
CA THR A 178 8.54 -19.06 -3.84
C THR A 178 8.72 -19.87 -5.11
N GLY A 179 8.00 -20.98 -5.24
CA GLY A 179 8.00 -21.80 -6.46
C GLY A 179 7.57 -20.98 -7.69
N LEU A 180 6.52 -20.19 -7.57
CA LEU A 180 6.07 -19.29 -8.64
C LEU A 180 7.13 -18.21 -8.96
N ALA A 181 7.76 -17.61 -7.94
CA ALA A 181 8.83 -16.62 -8.16
C ALA A 181 9.99 -17.22 -8.96
N LEU A 182 10.45 -18.42 -8.61
CA LEU A 182 11.52 -19.12 -9.31
C LEU A 182 11.11 -19.51 -10.74
N ALA A 183 9.90 -20.05 -10.93
CA ALA A 183 9.40 -20.49 -12.22
C ALA A 183 9.27 -19.34 -13.23
N PHE A 184 8.83 -18.16 -12.79
CA PHE A 184 8.60 -17.01 -13.67
C PHE A 184 9.79 -16.05 -13.74
N PHE A 185 10.81 -16.21 -12.91
CA PHE A 185 12.03 -15.40 -12.94
C PHE A 185 12.71 -15.33 -14.31
N PRO A 186 12.83 -16.42 -15.10
CA PRO A 186 13.45 -16.35 -16.42
C PRO A 186 12.73 -15.40 -17.40
N GLY A 187 11.43 -15.14 -17.18
CA GLY A 187 10.63 -14.21 -17.99
C GLY A 187 10.83 -12.73 -17.67
N THR A 188 11.52 -12.38 -16.59
CA THR A 188 11.72 -10.99 -16.18
C THR A 188 12.75 -10.27 -17.06
N LEU A 189 12.63 -8.95 -17.21
CA LEU A 189 13.55 -8.16 -18.03
C LEU A 189 14.95 -8.08 -17.40
N ARG A 190 15.98 -8.15 -18.25
CA ARG A 190 17.36 -7.88 -17.85
C ARG A 190 17.63 -6.38 -17.97
N ILE A 191 17.18 -5.61 -16.99
CA ILE A 191 17.44 -4.18 -16.90
C ILE A 191 18.80 -4.00 -16.21
N PRO A 192 19.80 -3.38 -16.84
CA PRO A 192 21.09 -3.10 -16.21
C PRO A 192 20.88 -2.30 -14.92
N PRO A 193 21.83 -2.38 -13.96
CA PRO A 193 21.83 -1.49 -12.82
C PRO A 193 21.77 -0.02 -13.28
N ALA A 194 21.10 0.82 -12.52
CA ALA A 194 20.99 2.24 -12.81
C ALA A 194 22.40 2.89 -12.71
N GLN A 195 23.14 2.92 -13.82
CA GLN A 195 24.41 3.61 -13.90
C GLN A 195 24.17 5.12 -13.82
N GLY A 196 24.64 5.72 -12.76
CA GLY A 196 25.02 7.13 -12.77
C GLY A 196 23.91 8.17 -12.87
N SER A 197 22.68 7.92 -12.47
CA SER A 197 21.86 9.05 -12.05
C SER A 197 22.41 9.52 -10.69
N GLY A 198 23.40 10.39 -10.75
CA GLY A 198 23.93 11.14 -9.62
C GLY A 198 22.89 12.08 -8.99
N ALA A 199 21.65 11.71 -9.04
CA ALA A 199 20.65 12.21 -8.12
C ALA A 199 21.11 11.73 -6.74
N ARG A 200 21.99 12.52 -6.10
CA ARG A 200 22.10 12.52 -4.65
C ARG A 200 20.63 12.49 -4.19
N SER A 201 20.19 11.35 -3.66
CA SER A 201 18.95 11.31 -2.90
C SER A 201 19.20 12.08 -1.60
N GLY A 202 19.50 13.38 -1.76
CA GLY A 202 19.41 14.30 -0.66
C GLY A 202 17.96 14.28 -0.24
N PHE A 203 17.70 14.08 1.02
CA PHE A 203 16.39 14.28 1.62
C PHE A 203 15.95 15.71 1.26
N VAL A 204 15.13 15.82 0.21
CA VAL A 204 14.61 17.12 -0.22
C VAL A 204 13.39 17.39 0.64
N LEU A 205 13.49 18.41 1.50
CA LEU A 205 12.33 18.87 2.26
C LEU A 205 11.24 19.30 1.28
N PRO A 206 10.02 18.75 1.41
CA PRO A 206 8.91 19.13 0.55
C PRO A 206 8.56 20.61 0.77
N ASP A 207 8.30 21.34 -0.31
CA ASP A 207 7.68 22.65 -0.22
C ASP A 207 6.26 22.55 0.37
N LYS A 208 5.61 23.69 0.64
CA LYS A 208 4.29 23.73 1.27
C LYS A 208 3.23 22.94 0.48
N ILE A 209 3.33 22.90 -0.85
CA ILE A 209 2.39 22.19 -1.73
C ILE A 209 2.63 20.68 -1.65
N LEU A 210 3.90 20.27 -1.76
CA LEU A 210 4.28 18.86 -1.66
C LEU A 210 4.07 18.32 -0.25
N LEU A 211 4.32 19.11 0.80
CA LEU A 211 3.99 18.73 2.17
C LEU A 211 2.49 18.46 2.33
N ARG A 212 1.65 19.34 1.76
CA ARG A 212 0.20 19.13 1.76
C ARG A 212 -0.22 17.87 1.04
N PHE A 213 0.37 17.56 -0.13
CA PHE A 213 0.15 16.30 -0.82
C PHE A 213 0.65 15.11 0.02
N GLY A 214 1.79 15.25 0.70
CA GLY A 214 2.29 14.27 1.65
C GLY A 214 1.33 14.01 2.81
N LEU A 215 0.74 15.06 3.37
CA LEU A 215 -0.29 14.94 4.42
C LEU A 215 -1.58 14.29 3.92
N MET A 216 -2.00 14.56 2.68
CA MET A 216 -3.13 13.84 2.06
C MET A 216 -2.81 12.34 1.89
N ALA A 217 -1.60 12.01 1.43
CA ALA A 217 -1.14 10.63 1.34
C ALA A 217 -1.07 9.98 2.73
N PHE A 218 -0.57 10.70 3.75
CA PHE A 218 -0.53 10.25 5.14
C PHE A 218 -1.91 9.85 5.66
N THR A 219 -2.94 10.72 5.49
CA THR A 219 -4.29 10.41 5.97
C THR A 219 -4.85 9.15 5.34
N SER A 220 -4.65 8.95 4.04
CA SER A 220 -5.10 7.76 3.33
C SER A 220 -4.32 6.51 3.74
N MET A 221 -2.99 6.59 3.78
CA MET A 221 -2.14 5.45 4.17
C MET A 221 -2.34 5.06 5.64
N ALA A 222 -2.62 6.04 6.51
CA ALA A 222 -2.98 5.78 7.90
C ALA A 222 -4.33 5.03 8.03
N CYS A 223 -5.36 5.45 7.30
CA CYS A 223 -6.62 4.70 7.24
C CYS A 223 -6.44 3.30 6.63
N GLU A 224 -5.65 3.20 5.56
CA GLU A 224 -5.33 1.92 4.92
C GLU A 224 -4.60 0.98 5.89
N GLY A 225 -3.62 1.47 6.64
CA GLY A 225 -2.92 0.74 7.69
C GLY A 225 -3.86 0.28 8.81
N THR A 226 -4.76 1.16 9.27
CA THR A 226 -5.80 0.79 10.24
C THR A 226 -6.62 -0.41 9.73
N MET A 227 -7.01 -0.39 8.47
CA MET A 227 -7.81 -1.48 7.90
C MET A 227 -7.01 -2.77 7.72
N TYR A 228 -5.73 -2.69 7.31
CA TYR A 228 -4.89 -3.88 7.15
C TYR A 228 -4.62 -4.59 8.48
N ASP A 229 -4.31 -3.83 9.53
CA ASP A 229 -3.85 -4.40 10.79
C ASP A 229 -5.01 -4.70 11.75
N TRP A 230 -6.06 -3.88 11.73
CA TRP A 230 -7.09 -3.89 12.78
C TRP A 230 -8.49 -4.27 12.33
N SER A 231 -8.80 -4.30 11.02
CA SER A 231 -10.17 -4.61 10.56
C SER A 231 -10.64 -6.00 10.99
N ALA A 232 -9.78 -7.01 10.88
CA ALA A 232 -10.12 -8.37 11.30
C ALA A 232 -10.27 -8.48 12.84
N ILE A 233 -9.43 -7.76 13.60
CA ILE A 233 -9.50 -7.70 15.07
C ILE A 233 -10.79 -6.98 15.48
N TYR A 234 -11.07 -5.83 14.87
CA TYR A 234 -12.29 -5.06 15.10
C TYR A 234 -13.53 -5.92 14.85
N PHE A 235 -13.56 -6.64 13.74
CA PHE A 235 -14.69 -7.47 13.36
C PHE A 235 -14.96 -8.59 14.37
N SER A 236 -13.90 -9.18 14.91
CA SER A 236 -13.99 -10.22 15.94
C SER A 236 -14.31 -9.68 17.33
N LYS A 237 -13.57 -8.65 17.81
CA LYS A 237 -13.63 -8.20 19.20
C LYS A 237 -14.68 -7.11 19.45
N ALA A 238 -14.78 -6.12 18.57
CA ALA A 238 -15.67 -4.98 18.77
C ALA A 238 -17.05 -5.19 18.12
N ALA A 239 -17.09 -5.76 16.90
CA ALA A 239 -18.35 -6.07 16.24
C ALA A 239 -18.95 -7.43 16.65
N HIS A 240 -18.26 -8.19 17.54
CA HIS A 240 -18.70 -9.47 18.06
C HIS A 240 -19.04 -10.52 16.99
N ALA A 241 -18.37 -10.48 15.85
CA ALA A 241 -18.53 -11.50 14.82
C ALA A 241 -18.01 -12.87 15.33
N PRO A 242 -18.65 -13.98 14.94
CA PRO A 242 -18.16 -15.31 15.29
C PRO A 242 -16.67 -15.47 14.87
N PRO A 243 -15.84 -16.18 15.66
CA PRO A 243 -14.39 -16.28 15.38
C PRO A 243 -14.05 -16.77 13.98
N ARG A 244 -14.90 -17.62 13.39
CA ARG A 244 -14.79 -18.10 11.99
C ARG A 244 -14.97 -16.99 10.94
N LEU A 245 -15.62 -15.89 11.31
CA LEU A 245 -15.87 -14.74 10.42
C LEU A 245 -14.92 -13.56 10.68
N ALA A 246 -13.98 -13.66 11.62
CA ALA A 246 -13.08 -12.56 11.98
C ALA A 246 -12.37 -11.94 10.75
N THR A 247 -11.85 -12.78 9.85
CA THR A 247 -11.13 -12.35 8.65
C THR A 247 -12.04 -11.79 7.55
N VAL A 248 -13.36 -12.04 7.64
CA VAL A 248 -14.34 -11.57 6.64
C VAL A 248 -14.36 -10.04 6.58
N GLY A 249 -14.21 -9.35 7.71
CA GLY A 249 -14.11 -7.89 7.75
C GLY A 249 -12.96 -7.36 6.87
N PHE A 250 -11.79 -7.96 6.99
CA PHE A 250 -10.64 -7.63 6.14
C PHE A 250 -10.91 -7.93 4.66
N ALA A 251 -11.51 -9.10 4.35
CA ALA A 251 -11.84 -9.47 2.97
C ALA A 251 -12.82 -8.49 2.31
N ILE A 252 -13.86 -8.06 3.05
CA ILE A 252 -14.83 -7.06 2.58
C ILE A 252 -14.15 -5.75 2.22
N TYR A 253 -13.26 -5.25 3.10
CA TYR A 253 -12.46 -4.06 2.84
C TYR A 253 -11.61 -4.21 1.57
N MET A 254 -10.90 -5.34 1.42
CA MET A 254 -10.04 -5.61 0.26
C MET A 254 -10.81 -5.67 -1.05
N ILE A 255 -12.03 -6.25 -1.06
CA ILE A 255 -12.91 -6.26 -2.23
C ILE A 255 -13.27 -4.83 -2.62
N ALA A 256 -13.77 -4.04 -1.67
CA ALA A 256 -14.19 -2.67 -1.92
C ALA A 256 -13.04 -1.79 -2.45
N MET A 257 -11.85 -1.91 -1.84
CA MET A 257 -10.65 -1.20 -2.29
C MET A 257 -10.25 -1.61 -3.71
N THR A 258 -10.31 -2.91 -4.02
CA THR A 258 -9.99 -3.41 -5.37
C THR A 258 -10.95 -2.86 -6.41
N LEU A 259 -12.25 -2.93 -6.15
CA LEU A 259 -13.29 -2.39 -7.03
C LEU A 259 -13.12 -0.88 -7.23
N GLY A 260 -12.87 -0.14 -6.14
CA GLY A 260 -12.63 1.29 -6.19
C GLY A 260 -11.42 1.66 -7.07
N ARG A 261 -10.33 0.88 -7.02
CA ARG A 261 -9.16 1.09 -7.89
C ARG A 261 -9.48 0.90 -9.36
N PHE A 262 -10.27 -0.11 -9.73
CA PHE A 262 -10.67 -0.31 -11.13
C PHE A 262 -11.64 0.75 -11.64
N MET A 263 -12.48 1.30 -10.76
CA MET A 263 -13.44 2.36 -11.11
C MET A 263 -12.79 3.75 -11.09
N GLY A 264 -11.62 3.89 -10.46
CA GLY A 264 -11.00 5.17 -10.13
C GLY A 264 -10.80 6.07 -11.34
N ASP A 265 -10.17 5.57 -12.40
CA ASP A 265 -9.89 6.35 -13.61
C ASP A 265 -11.18 6.86 -14.28
N TYR A 266 -12.21 6.01 -14.36
CA TYR A 266 -13.50 6.41 -14.91
C TYR A 266 -14.17 7.51 -14.09
N LEU A 267 -14.18 7.37 -12.76
CA LEU A 267 -14.81 8.33 -11.85
C LEU A 267 -14.05 9.66 -11.83
N VAL A 268 -12.72 9.63 -11.83
CA VAL A 268 -11.88 10.84 -11.88
C VAL A 268 -12.07 11.59 -13.19
N ASN A 269 -12.15 10.89 -14.33
CA ASN A 269 -12.39 11.51 -15.62
C ASN A 269 -13.77 12.15 -15.70
N ARG A 270 -14.77 11.59 -15.00
CA ARG A 270 -16.14 12.10 -14.99
C ARG A 270 -16.36 13.26 -14.02
N PHE A 271 -15.80 13.17 -12.81
CA PHE A 271 -16.09 14.10 -11.71
C PHE A 271 -14.92 15.03 -11.37
N GLY A 272 -13.72 14.72 -11.84
CA GLY A 272 -12.50 15.45 -11.53
C GLY A 272 -11.82 14.99 -10.23
N THR A 273 -10.55 15.35 -10.10
CA THR A 273 -9.68 14.89 -8.98
C THR A 273 -10.14 15.41 -7.63
N ARG A 274 -10.50 16.69 -7.54
CA ARG A 274 -10.84 17.37 -6.27
C ARG A 274 -12.14 16.84 -5.62
N PRO A 275 -13.26 16.71 -6.35
CA PRO A 275 -14.46 16.04 -5.83
C PRO A 275 -14.20 14.61 -5.41
N MET A 276 -13.40 13.84 -6.19
CA MET A 276 -13.05 12.47 -5.84
C MET A 276 -12.30 12.39 -4.51
N LEU A 277 -11.28 13.24 -4.28
CA LEU A 277 -10.56 13.28 -3.01
C LEU A 277 -11.45 13.67 -1.82
N ARG A 278 -12.38 14.63 -2.02
CA ARG A 278 -13.37 14.99 -0.98
C ARG A 278 -14.30 13.83 -0.66
N THR A 279 -14.86 13.20 -1.67
CA THR A 279 -15.73 12.01 -1.50
C THR A 279 -14.97 10.88 -0.81
N SER A 280 -13.71 10.66 -1.18
CA SER A 280 -12.82 9.70 -0.51
C SER A 280 -12.71 9.98 0.99
N GLY A 281 -12.42 11.22 1.39
CA GLY A 281 -12.34 11.59 2.81
C GLY A 281 -13.67 11.43 3.55
N LEU A 282 -14.79 11.78 2.94
CA LEU A 282 -16.13 11.58 3.52
C LEU A 282 -16.46 10.09 3.68
N LEU A 283 -16.13 9.25 2.71
CA LEU A 283 -16.33 7.80 2.80
C LEU A 283 -15.47 7.18 3.90
N MET A 284 -14.20 7.61 4.02
CA MET A 284 -13.32 7.17 5.10
C MET A 284 -13.89 7.53 6.48
N THR A 285 -14.28 8.80 6.65
CA THR A 285 -14.87 9.28 7.91
C THR A 285 -16.15 8.53 8.26
N SER A 286 -17.13 8.56 7.35
CA SER A 286 -18.45 7.97 7.62
C SER A 286 -18.38 6.45 7.80
N GLY A 287 -17.49 5.78 7.07
CA GLY A 287 -17.30 4.34 7.20
C GLY A 287 -16.70 3.94 8.56
N LEU A 288 -15.65 4.65 9.02
CA LEU A 288 -15.06 4.38 10.34
C LEU A 288 -16.00 4.79 11.48
N LEU A 289 -16.73 5.92 11.35
CA LEU A 289 -17.74 6.31 12.34
C LEU A 289 -18.91 5.33 12.38
N LEU A 290 -19.39 4.85 11.24
CA LEU A 290 -20.45 3.83 11.19
C LEU A 290 -20.05 2.59 11.97
N ALA A 291 -18.83 2.08 11.76
CA ALA A 291 -18.32 0.96 12.51
C ALA A 291 -18.23 1.29 14.02
N ALA A 292 -17.71 2.45 14.39
CA ALA A 292 -17.51 2.84 15.79
C ALA A 292 -18.84 3.05 16.55
N LEU A 293 -19.84 3.65 15.91
CA LEU A 293 -21.13 3.97 16.55
C LEU A 293 -22.04 2.73 16.65
N TRP A 294 -22.04 1.87 15.64
CA TRP A 294 -22.82 0.64 15.60
C TRP A 294 -21.89 -0.58 15.45
N PRO A 295 -21.31 -1.08 16.57
CA PRO A 295 -20.32 -2.16 16.54
C PRO A 295 -21.01 -3.54 16.38
N VAL A 296 -21.70 -3.72 15.26
CA VAL A 296 -22.28 -4.99 14.84
C VAL A 296 -21.72 -5.41 13.48
N PRO A 297 -21.67 -6.72 13.17
CA PRO A 297 -20.98 -7.20 11.96
C PRO A 297 -21.46 -6.54 10.67
N VAL A 298 -22.76 -6.32 10.53
CA VAL A 298 -23.35 -5.73 9.31
C VAL A 298 -22.92 -4.26 9.16
N ALA A 299 -23.05 -3.44 10.21
CA ALA A 299 -22.68 -2.03 10.15
C ALA A 299 -21.16 -1.84 9.98
N ALA A 300 -20.36 -2.64 10.69
CA ALA A 300 -18.90 -2.65 10.49
C ALA A 300 -18.53 -3.05 9.06
N GLY A 301 -19.17 -4.08 8.50
CA GLY A 301 -18.97 -4.51 7.12
C GLY A 301 -19.29 -3.42 6.11
N VAL A 302 -20.43 -2.74 6.24
CA VAL A 302 -20.80 -1.59 5.40
C VAL A 302 -19.78 -0.46 5.56
N GLY A 303 -19.39 -0.14 6.79
CA GLY A 303 -18.35 0.84 7.07
C GLY A 303 -17.02 0.50 6.38
N PHE A 304 -16.60 -0.76 6.40
CA PHE A 304 -15.38 -1.23 5.75
C PHE A 304 -15.44 -1.17 4.22
N VAL A 305 -16.63 -1.40 3.63
CA VAL A 305 -16.86 -1.13 2.20
C VAL A 305 -16.63 0.36 1.90
N MET A 306 -17.21 1.25 2.70
CA MET A 306 -17.06 2.70 2.51
C MET A 306 -15.60 3.13 2.61
N VAL A 307 -14.87 2.66 3.64
CA VAL A 307 -13.43 2.94 3.80
C VAL A 307 -12.63 2.41 2.62
N GLY A 308 -12.92 1.18 2.16
CA GLY A 308 -12.23 0.58 1.03
C GLY A 308 -12.37 1.41 -0.25
N PHE A 309 -13.56 1.84 -0.60
CA PHE A 309 -13.76 2.79 -1.71
C PHE A 309 -13.08 4.13 -1.44
N GLY A 310 -13.15 4.64 -0.22
CA GLY A 310 -12.56 5.91 0.18
C GLY A 310 -11.03 5.96 -0.04
N VAL A 311 -10.28 4.95 0.42
CA VAL A 311 -8.81 4.95 0.30
C VAL A 311 -8.32 4.59 -1.10
N SER A 312 -9.13 3.94 -1.92
CA SER A 312 -8.72 3.26 -3.16
C SER A 312 -7.96 4.15 -4.14
N CYS A 313 -8.36 5.42 -4.30
CA CYS A 313 -7.85 6.32 -5.32
C CYS A 313 -7.00 7.47 -4.78
N VAL A 314 -6.95 7.69 -3.45
CA VAL A 314 -6.28 8.88 -2.88
C VAL A 314 -4.80 8.90 -3.22
N VAL A 315 -4.07 7.83 -2.92
CA VAL A 315 -2.62 7.76 -3.15
C VAL A 315 -2.24 7.92 -4.61
N PRO A 316 -2.85 7.19 -5.58
CA PRO A 316 -2.57 7.40 -7.00
C PRO A 316 -2.83 8.83 -7.48
N LEU A 317 -3.92 9.44 -7.04
CA LEU A 317 -4.27 10.82 -7.41
C LEU A 317 -3.27 11.83 -6.84
N VAL A 318 -2.90 11.67 -5.57
CA VAL A 318 -1.93 12.55 -4.89
C VAL A 318 -0.54 12.41 -5.53
N PHE A 319 -0.09 11.20 -5.85
CA PHE A 319 1.17 10.99 -6.57
C PHE A 319 1.14 11.56 -7.97
N GLY A 320 0.01 11.46 -8.68
CA GLY A 320 -0.19 12.08 -9.98
C GLY A 320 -0.13 13.61 -9.92
N MET A 321 -0.63 14.24 -8.85
CA MET A 321 -0.50 15.68 -8.62
C MET A 321 0.95 16.07 -8.27
N ALA A 322 1.61 15.30 -7.39
CA ALA A 322 2.99 15.54 -7.01
C ALA A 322 3.96 15.42 -8.18
N GLY A 323 3.75 14.45 -9.07
CA GLY A 323 4.58 14.26 -10.25
C GLY A 323 4.52 15.40 -11.27
N ARG A 324 3.57 16.32 -11.13
CA ARG A 324 3.44 17.57 -11.92
C ARG A 324 3.99 18.79 -11.18
N SER A 325 4.81 18.61 -10.15
CA SER A 325 5.44 19.71 -9.41
C SER A 325 6.26 20.61 -10.34
N ALA A 326 6.17 21.92 -10.12
CA ALA A 326 6.98 22.90 -10.81
C ALA A 326 8.36 23.11 -10.16
N THR A 327 8.56 22.65 -8.92
CA THR A 327 9.75 22.94 -8.11
C THR A 327 10.74 21.77 -8.08
N LEU A 328 10.28 20.53 -8.24
CA LEU A 328 11.09 19.32 -8.19
C LEU A 328 10.85 18.44 -9.43
N SER A 329 11.83 17.59 -9.73
CA SER A 329 11.61 16.52 -10.71
C SER A 329 10.46 15.60 -10.23
N SER A 330 9.71 15.04 -11.18
CA SER A 330 8.57 14.16 -10.89
C SER A 330 8.94 13.04 -9.90
N GLY A 331 10.10 12.40 -10.07
CA GLY A 331 10.59 11.35 -9.17
C GLY A 331 10.87 11.87 -7.76
N SER A 332 11.53 13.02 -7.63
CA SER A 332 11.86 13.63 -6.32
C SER A 332 10.60 14.10 -5.59
N ALA A 333 9.63 14.68 -6.31
CA ALA A 333 8.37 15.12 -5.75
C ALA A 333 7.53 13.93 -5.21
N ILE A 334 7.41 12.86 -6.00
CA ILE A 334 6.72 11.63 -5.57
C ILE A 334 7.44 11.00 -4.37
N ALA A 335 8.77 10.95 -4.36
CA ALA A 335 9.54 10.41 -3.25
C ALA A 335 9.32 11.20 -1.96
N ALA A 336 9.34 12.55 -2.02
CA ALA A 336 9.08 13.42 -0.87
C ALA A 336 7.66 13.20 -0.31
N VAL A 337 6.64 13.15 -1.17
CA VAL A 337 5.25 12.90 -0.79
C VAL A 337 5.07 11.49 -0.22
N SER A 338 5.71 10.47 -0.82
CA SER A 338 5.67 9.09 -0.33
C SER A 338 6.27 8.95 1.06
N THR A 339 7.40 9.65 1.32
CA THR A 339 8.05 9.63 2.63
C THR A 339 7.11 10.10 3.72
N VAL A 340 6.43 11.24 3.52
CA VAL A 340 5.42 11.72 4.47
C VAL A 340 4.25 10.74 4.58
N GLY A 341 3.77 10.19 3.46
CA GLY A 341 2.69 9.22 3.43
C GLY A 341 2.99 7.95 4.24
N TYR A 342 4.20 7.40 4.10
CA TYR A 342 4.59 6.17 4.81
C TYR A 342 4.64 6.30 6.34
N PHE A 343 4.81 7.52 6.87
CA PHE A 343 4.62 7.74 8.31
C PHE A 343 3.21 7.38 8.78
N GLY A 344 2.20 7.39 7.90
CA GLY A 344 0.86 6.89 8.20
C GLY A 344 0.89 5.42 8.60
N PHE A 345 1.55 4.57 7.82
CA PHE A 345 1.71 3.15 8.16
C PHE A 345 2.56 2.93 9.41
N LEU A 346 3.56 3.80 9.67
CA LEU A 346 4.44 3.66 10.81
C LEU A 346 3.75 4.02 12.14
N ILE A 347 2.98 5.10 12.15
CA ILE A 347 2.39 5.65 13.38
C ILE A 347 1.10 4.91 13.77
N VAL A 348 0.36 4.41 12.81
CA VAL A 348 -0.98 3.84 13.03
C VAL A 348 -0.99 2.62 13.95
N PRO A 349 -0.16 1.57 13.76
CA PRO A 349 -0.28 0.37 14.58
C PRO A 349 -0.20 0.66 16.08
N PRO A 350 0.82 1.40 16.60
CA PRO A 350 0.88 1.72 18.02
C PRO A 350 -0.24 2.67 18.47
N VAL A 351 -0.59 3.70 17.67
CA VAL A 351 -1.66 4.64 18.05
C VAL A 351 -2.99 3.92 18.22
N VAL A 352 -3.38 3.08 17.27
CA VAL A 352 -4.62 2.30 17.36
C VAL A 352 -4.55 1.32 18.52
N GLY A 353 -3.40 0.65 18.74
CA GLY A 353 -3.20 -0.31 19.81
C GLY A 353 -3.32 0.32 21.20
N PHE A 354 -2.62 1.43 21.45
CA PHE A 354 -2.69 2.13 22.76
C PHE A 354 -4.07 2.72 23.04
N VAL A 355 -4.73 3.31 22.04
CA VAL A 355 -6.10 3.81 22.22
C VAL A 355 -7.07 2.63 22.43
N ALA A 356 -6.86 1.50 21.74
CA ALA A 356 -7.69 0.31 21.92
C ALA A 356 -7.56 -0.28 23.33
N GLU A 357 -6.35 -0.31 23.88
CA GLU A 357 -6.08 -0.76 25.25
C GLU A 357 -6.76 0.16 26.28
N ALA A 358 -6.63 1.48 26.10
CA ALA A 358 -7.13 2.47 27.06
C ALA A 358 -8.65 2.65 27.01
N ALA A 359 -9.25 2.64 25.83
CA ALA A 359 -10.64 3.04 25.61
C ALA A 359 -11.45 2.05 24.75
N GLY A 360 -10.81 1.04 24.17
CA GLY A 360 -11.43 0.06 23.30
C GLY A 360 -11.32 0.40 21.81
N LEU A 361 -11.39 -0.63 20.96
CA LEU A 361 -11.26 -0.52 19.50
C LEU A 361 -12.27 0.43 18.83
N ARG A 362 -13.44 0.61 19.42
CA ARG A 362 -14.45 1.57 18.93
C ARG A 362 -13.90 2.99 18.91
N TRP A 363 -13.25 3.40 19.99
CA TRP A 363 -12.66 4.74 20.10
C TRP A 363 -11.43 4.91 19.22
N SER A 364 -10.65 3.84 19.01
CA SER A 364 -9.57 3.88 18.00
C SER A 364 -10.11 4.16 16.60
N PHE A 365 -11.18 3.48 16.19
CA PHE A 365 -11.80 3.71 14.87
C PHE A 365 -12.47 5.08 14.77
N ALA A 366 -13.11 5.55 15.87
CA ALA A 366 -13.63 6.93 15.93
C ALA A 366 -12.51 7.98 15.79
N LEU A 367 -11.38 7.80 16.46
CA LEU A 367 -10.21 8.68 16.30
C LEU A 367 -9.70 8.66 14.85
N MET A 368 -9.53 7.47 14.26
CA MET A 368 -9.06 7.32 12.89
C MET A 368 -10.02 7.93 11.86
N SER A 369 -11.31 8.05 12.16
CA SER A 369 -12.28 8.73 11.29
C SER A 369 -11.93 10.20 11.06
N GLY A 370 -11.26 10.85 12.02
CA GLY A 370 -10.75 12.22 11.88
C GLY A 370 -9.75 12.40 10.73
N LEU A 371 -9.06 11.34 10.32
CA LEU A 371 -8.14 11.38 9.17
C LEU A 371 -8.90 11.65 7.85
N GLY A 372 -10.11 11.11 7.69
CA GLY A 372 -10.94 11.40 6.53
C GLY A 372 -11.39 12.87 6.50
N LEU A 373 -11.75 13.46 7.64
CA LEU A 373 -12.04 14.89 7.75
C LEU A 373 -10.80 15.74 7.45
N ALA A 374 -9.65 15.34 7.96
CA ALA A 374 -8.38 16.01 7.66
C ALA A 374 -8.09 15.98 6.15
N LEU A 375 -8.36 14.85 5.45
CA LEU A 375 -8.24 14.80 3.99
C LEU A 375 -9.19 15.81 3.32
N VAL A 376 -10.47 15.86 3.71
CA VAL A 376 -11.45 16.82 3.16
C VAL A 376 -10.98 18.25 3.36
N TRP A 377 -10.49 18.58 4.55
CA TRP A 377 -9.94 19.90 4.87
C TRP A 377 -8.71 20.22 4.01
N LEU A 378 -7.74 19.31 3.94
CA LEU A 378 -6.54 19.48 3.12
C LEU A 378 -6.89 19.70 1.63
N VAL A 379 -7.87 19.00 1.10
CA VAL A 379 -8.35 19.18 -0.28
C VAL A 379 -9.03 20.55 -0.46
N SER A 380 -9.74 21.03 0.56
CA SER A 380 -10.51 22.28 0.48
C SER A 380 -9.65 23.53 0.67
N ALA A 381 -8.60 23.44 1.48
CA ALA A 381 -7.71 24.57 1.82
C ALA A 381 -6.74 24.97 0.70
N GLY A 382 -6.74 24.36 -0.47
CA GLY A 382 -5.82 24.69 -1.56
C GLY A 382 -6.47 25.51 -2.67
N PRO A 383 -5.66 26.25 -3.44
CA PRO A 383 -6.12 27.03 -4.58
C PRO A 383 -6.86 26.14 -5.60
N ASP A 384 -7.86 26.70 -6.27
CA ASP A 384 -8.58 25.99 -7.31
C ASP A 384 -7.65 25.67 -8.49
N ALA A 385 -7.83 24.49 -9.09
CA ALA A 385 -7.04 24.08 -10.24
C ALA A 385 -7.20 25.02 -11.46
N LYS A 386 -8.19 25.91 -11.44
CA LYS A 386 -8.39 26.95 -12.44
C LYS A 386 -7.46 28.17 -12.24
N GLU A 387 -6.98 28.42 -11.02
CA GLU A 387 -6.09 29.56 -10.71
C GLU A 387 -4.62 29.27 -11.04
N GLN A 388 -4.21 28.00 -11.12
CA GLN A 388 -2.82 27.66 -11.39
C GLN A 388 -2.34 28.03 -12.82
N PRO A 389 -3.10 27.84 -13.91
CA PRO A 389 -2.69 28.29 -15.23
C PRO A 389 -2.64 29.82 -15.36
N GLU A 390 -3.60 30.53 -14.76
CA GLU A 390 -3.64 32.00 -14.82
C GLU A 390 -2.55 32.66 -13.96
N ALA A 391 -2.28 32.13 -12.76
CA ALA A 391 -1.18 32.60 -11.92
C ALA A 391 0.20 32.32 -12.54
N GLN A 392 0.34 31.24 -13.29
CA GLN A 392 1.57 30.90 -14.00
C GLN A 392 1.75 31.76 -15.26
N LEU A 393 0.68 32.06 -16.00
CA LEU A 393 0.67 32.98 -17.11
C LEU A 393 0.88 34.43 -16.65
N ALA A 394 0.32 34.83 -15.52
CA ALA A 394 0.53 36.16 -14.90
C ALA A 394 2.02 36.35 -14.49
N LYS A 395 2.66 35.34 -13.92
CA LYS A 395 4.10 35.38 -13.58
C LYS A 395 5.02 35.41 -14.80
N LEU A 396 4.60 34.85 -15.94
CA LEU A 396 5.33 34.92 -17.20
C LEU A 396 5.10 36.25 -17.93
N ALA A 397 4.03 36.97 -17.61
CA ALA A 397 3.68 38.24 -18.18
C ALA A 397 4.21 39.48 -17.40
N GLU A 398 4.84 39.26 -16.23
CA GLU A 398 5.47 40.36 -15.49
C GLU A 398 6.68 40.92 -16.26
N PRO A 399 6.70 42.23 -16.61
CA PRO A 399 7.83 42.84 -17.28
C PRO A 399 9.03 42.94 -16.33
N GLY A 400 10.02 42.10 -16.53
CA GLY A 400 11.23 42.06 -15.71
C GLY A 400 11.83 40.68 -15.51
N ASN A 401 11.31 39.64 -16.16
CA ASN A 401 11.88 38.31 -16.13
C ASN A 401 13.14 38.23 -17.03
N PRO A 402 14.36 37.95 -16.50
CA PRO A 402 15.62 38.00 -17.23
C PRO A 402 15.85 36.86 -18.24
N THR A 403 14.80 36.16 -18.66
CA THR A 403 14.88 35.04 -19.64
C THR A 403 14.20 35.36 -20.97
N GLN A 404 14.30 36.61 -21.45
CA GLN A 404 14.08 36.91 -22.87
C GLN A 404 15.43 37.16 -23.55
N PRO A 405 15.64 36.57 -24.77
CA PRO A 405 16.91 36.62 -25.50
C PRO A 405 17.30 38.04 -25.94
#